data_737399b3c2e4a51611dd1655a8396495
#
_entry.id   737399b3c2e4a51611dd1655a8396495
#
_cell.length_a   1.000
_cell.length_b   1.000
_cell.length_c   1.000
_cell.angle_alpha   90.00
_cell.angle_beta   90.00
_cell.angle_gamma   90.00
#
_symmetry.space_group_name_H-M   'P 1'
#
loop_
_entity.id
_entity.type
_entity.pdbx_description
1 polymer ?
#
loop_
_entity_poly.entity_id
_entity_poly.type
_entity_poly.pdbx_seq_one_letter_code
_entity_poly.pdbx_strand_id
1 'polypeptide(L)'
;GGIKIHHLDASSPEAASLIGMRRPDVVFHLAAFPRRAASIQDHGASFTRSLAVIEAARHHGVGRVVVALPATSLYGHPAANSLPVKESDPVPRGVRGVVARAVLDVLSEYREAEGLEFAALSLASVYGPRQAPAGGVVAAFNDALVSGEQPELHGDGRQTRDFVYVDDVVDALVRAADRSSGLLINIGTGQQTAVRDLWKQMSGGVLNDPTELPARRNELQRFAVSSVRARIHLGWSSWTDLADGLARVRSAG
;
A
#
# COMPACT_ATOMS: atom_id res chain seq x y z
N GLY A 1 -11.03 13.27 -22.83
CA GLY A 1 -11.98 13.67 -21.80
C GLY A 1 -11.25 14.13 -20.55
N GLY A 2 -11.70 15.23 -19.91
CA GLY A 2 -11.05 15.75 -18.70
C GLY A 2 -11.34 14.90 -17.47
N ILE A 3 -10.46 14.97 -16.47
CA ILE A 3 -10.69 14.37 -15.15
C ILE A 3 -11.84 15.11 -14.46
N LYS A 4 -12.80 14.36 -13.92
CA LYS A 4 -13.87 14.88 -13.08
C LYS A 4 -13.66 14.44 -11.64
N ILE A 5 -13.66 15.39 -10.73
CA ILE A 5 -13.50 15.16 -9.29
C ILE A 5 -14.88 15.26 -8.64
N HIS A 6 -15.24 14.27 -7.84
CA HIS A 6 -16.46 14.23 -7.04
C HIS A 6 -16.08 14.06 -5.56
N HIS A 7 -16.60 14.94 -4.70
CA HIS A 7 -16.38 14.88 -3.26
C HIS A 7 -17.52 14.09 -2.61
N LEU A 8 -17.40 12.76 -2.58
CA LEU A 8 -18.40 11.85 -2.06
C LEU A 8 -17.75 10.86 -1.08
N ASP A 9 -18.49 10.44 -0.06
CA ASP A 9 -18.10 9.26 0.70
C ASP A 9 -18.32 8.02 -0.17
N ALA A 10 -17.33 7.15 -0.26
CA ALA A 10 -17.39 5.96 -1.11
C ALA A 10 -18.47 4.96 -0.68
N SER A 11 -18.96 5.04 0.56
CA SER A 11 -20.09 4.24 1.07
C SER A 11 -21.46 4.88 0.84
N SER A 12 -21.52 6.08 0.24
CA SER A 12 -22.77 6.77 0.03
C SER A 12 -23.56 6.21 -1.17
N PRO A 13 -24.92 6.30 -1.15
CA PRO A 13 -25.75 5.93 -2.29
C PRO A 13 -25.41 6.74 -3.56
N GLU A 14 -24.97 7.98 -3.41
CA GLU A 14 -24.56 8.85 -4.51
C GLU A 14 -23.29 8.31 -5.20
N ALA A 15 -22.33 7.78 -4.43
CA ALA A 15 -21.13 7.16 -4.98
C ALA A 15 -21.48 5.89 -5.78
N ALA A 16 -22.37 5.04 -5.26
CA ALA A 16 -22.89 3.87 -5.98
C ALA A 16 -23.63 4.28 -7.26
N SER A 17 -24.51 5.29 -7.18
CA SER A 17 -25.23 5.82 -8.33
C SER A 17 -24.28 6.41 -9.38
N LEU A 18 -23.20 7.03 -8.97
CA LEU A 18 -22.18 7.56 -9.89
C LEU A 18 -21.50 6.44 -10.68
N ILE A 19 -21.15 5.32 -10.02
CA ILE A 19 -20.61 4.12 -10.69
C ILE A 19 -21.62 3.61 -11.73
N GLY A 20 -22.89 3.49 -11.35
CA GLY A 20 -23.95 3.03 -12.25
C GLY A 20 -24.17 3.95 -13.46
N MET A 21 -24.15 5.26 -13.26
CA MET A 21 -24.29 6.24 -14.36
C MET A 21 -23.07 6.27 -15.29
N ARG A 22 -21.86 6.09 -14.75
CA ARG A 22 -20.62 6.18 -15.54
C ARG A 22 -20.24 4.87 -16.20
N ARG A 23 -20.66 3.75 -15.62
CA ARG A 23 -20.32 2.39 -16.08
C ARG A 23 -18.85 2.26 -16.47
N PRO A 24 -17.92 2.53 -15.53
CA PRO A 24 -16.49 2.42 -15.83
C PRO A 24 -16.12 0.97 -16.11
N ASP A 25 -15.16 0.74 -16.98
CA ASP A 25 -14.60 -0.58 -17.23
C ASP A 25 -13.81 -1.08 -16.01
N VAL A 26 -13.15 -0.17 -15.29
CA VAL A 26 -12.33 -0.48 -14.12
C VAL A 26 -12.59 0.49 -12.99
N VAL A 27 -12.70 -0.01 -11.77
CA VAL A 27 -12.70 0.77 -10.54
C VAL A 27 -11.42 0.52 -9.75
N PHE A 28 -10.64 1.58 -9.50
CA PHE A 28 -9.47 1.53 -8.62
C PHE A 28 -9.87 1.96 -7.20
N HIS A 29 -9.91 1.02 -6.26
CA HIS A 29 -10.19 1.29 -4.86
C HIS A 29 -8.88 1.43 -4.08
N LEU A 30 -8.35 2.67 -3.99
CA LEU A 30 -7.06 2.96 -3.39
C LEU A 30 -7.17 3.52 -1.96
N ALA A 31 -8.37 3.93 -1.54
CA ALA A 31 -8.63 4.54 -0.24
C ALA A 31 -9.15 3.55 0.83
N ALA A 32 -9.00 2.25 0.58
CA ALA A 32 -9.54 1.21 1.46
C ALA A 32 -8.95 1.21 2.88
N PHE A 33 -7.68 1.61 3.02
CA PHE A 33 -6.92 1.43 4.27
C PHE A 33 -6.21 2.72 4.67
N PRO A 34 -6.88 3.63 5.41
CA PRO A 34 -6.23 4.83 5.90
C PRO A 34 -5.06 4.46 6.80
N ARG A 35 -3.97 5.19 6.65
CA ARG A 35 -2.73 4.87 7.38
C ARG A 35 -2.85 5.10 8.89
N ARG A 36 -3.69 6.03 9.31
CA ARG A 36 -3.99 6.36 10.71
C ARG A 36 -5.46 6.06 11.01
N ALA A 37 -5.81 4.78 11.10
CA ALA A 37 -7.03 4.41 11.80
C ALA A 37 -6.70 4.40 13.29
N ALA A 38 -7.30 5.30 14.04
CA ALA A 38 -7.04 5.47 15.46
C ALA A 38 -7.94 4.55 16.32
N SER A 39 -9.05 4.07 15.74
CA SER A 39 -10.06 3.32 16.46
C SER A 39 -10.57 2.10 15.67
N ILE A 40 -11.29 1.21 16.35
CA ILE A 40 -11.98 0.08 15.71
C ILE A 40 -13.09 0.58 14.76
N GLN A 41 -13.69 1.73 15.07
CA GLN A 41 -14.70 2.38 14.25
C GLN A 41 -14.12 2.85 12.91
N ASP A 42 -12.91 3.41 12.89
CA ASP A 42 -12.22 3.81 11.65
C ASP A 42 -11.95 2.61 10.75
N HIS A 43 -11.56 1.48 11.33
CA HIS A 43 -11.38 0.23 10.61
C HIS A 43 -12.70 -0.33 10.08
N GLY A 44 -13.77 -0.26 10.88
CA GLY A 44 -15.13 -0.63 10.48
C GLY A 44 -15.62 0.23 9.31
N ALA A 45 -15.46 1.56 9.40
CA ALA A 45 -15.81 2.48 8.32
C ALA A 45 -15.00 2.19 7.04
N SER A 46 -13.72 1.84 7.15
CA SER A 46 -12.89 1.44 6.01
C SER A 46 -13.42 0.18 5.34
N PHE A 47 -13.83 -0.82 6.13
CA PHE A 47 -14.44 -2.03 5.60
C PHE A 47 -15.78 -1.74 4.91
N THR A 48 -16.66 -0.98 5.55
CA THR A 48 -17.96 -0.57 4.98
C THR A 48 -17.78 0.14 3.63
N ARG A 49 -16.84 1.08 3.53
CA ARG A 49 -16.53 1.75 2.26
C ARG A 49 -16.05 0.78 1.19
N SER A 50 -15.19 -0.17 1.57
CA SER A 50 -14.70 -1.18 0.63
C SER A 50 -15.84 -2.07 0.13
N LEU A 51 -16.71 -2.54 1.01
CA LEU A 51 -17.88 -3.33 0.64
C LEU A 51 -18.82 -2.55 -0.29
N ALA A 52 -19.09 -1.28 0.02
CA ALA A 52 -19.97 -0.45 -0.81
C ALA A 52 -19.44 -0.26 -2.24
N VAL A 53 -18.12 -0.04 -2.39
CA VAL A 53 -17.48 0.08 -3.71
C VAL A 53 -17.53 -1.24 -4.48
N ILE A 54 -17.21 -2.35 -3.82
CA ILE A 54 -17.21 -3.69 -4.43
C ILE A 54 -18.65 -4.06 -4.85
N GLU A 55 -19.63 -3.85 -3.98
CA GLU A 55 -21.03 -4.12 -4.24
C GLU A 55 -21.58 -3.24 -5.38
N ALA A 56 -21.24 -1.96 -5.41
CA ALA A 56 -21.64 -1.08 -6.51
C ALA A 56 -21.00 -1.52 -7.83
N ALA A 57 -19.73 -1.92 -7.82
CA ALA A 57 -19.05 -2.43 -9.00
C ALA A 57 -19.73 -3.72 -9.53
N ARG A 58 -20.02 -4.66 -8.64
CA ARG A 58 -20.74 -5.90 -8.96
C ARG A 58 -22.13 -5.61 -9.53
N HIS A 59 -22.94 -4.82 -8.81
CA HIS A 59 -24.32 -4.52 -9.16
C HIS A 59 -24.45 -3.83 -10.52
N HIS A 60 -23.51 -2.93 -10.84
CA HIS A 60 -23.54 -2.17 -12.09
C HIS A 60 -22.71 -2.78 -13.22
N GLY A 61 -22.19 -3.99 -13.05
CA GLY A 61 -21.49 -4.72 -14.10
C GLY A 61 -20.15 -4.07 -14.49
N VAL A 62 -19.42 -3.51 -13.51
CA VAL A 62 -18.06 -3.04 -13.72
C VAL A 62 -17.17 -4.21 -14.13
N GLY A 63 -16.39 -4.05 -15.19
CA GLY A 63 -15.55 -5.11 -15.72
C GLY A 63 -14.49 -5.60 -14.74
N ARG A 64 -13.93 -4.70 -13.90
CA ARG A 64 -12.88 -5.08 -12.94
C ARG A 64 -12.77 -4.14 -11.75
N VAL A 65 -12.42 -4.70 -10.59
CA VAL A 65 -12.01 -3.94 -9.39
C VAL A 65 -10.52 -4.16 -9.12
N VAL A 66 -9.74 -3.08 -9.06
CA VAL A 66 -8.34 -3.11 -8.62
C VAL A 66 -8.26 -2.51 -7.22
N VAL A 67 -7.80 -3.28 -6.25
CA VAL A 67 -7.73 -2.84 -4.85
C VAL A 67 -6.29 -2.83 -4.35
N ALA A 68 -5.92 -1.78 -3.59
CA ALA A 68 -4.63 -1.69 -2.91
C ALA A 68 -4.75 -2.19 -1.46
N LEU A 69 -3.95 -3.19 -1.09
CA LEU A 69 -3.90 -3.79 0.25
C LEU A 69 -2.57 -3.49 0.95
N PRO A 70 -2.55 -3.31 2.28
CA PRO A 70 -1.32 -3.03 3.04
C PRO A 70 -0.53 -4.31 3.33
N ALA A 71 0.53 -4.60 2.61
CA ALA A 71 1.30 -5.84 2.74
C ALA A 71 1.78 -6.12 4.16
N THR A 72 2.36 -5.13 4.85
CA THR A 72 2.88 -5.31 6.22
C THR A 72 1.83 -5.74 7.24
N SER A 73 0.57 -5.32 7.06
CA SER A 73 -0.54 -5.73 7.93
C SER A 73 -1.15 -7.06 7.48
N LEU A 74 -1.23 -7.28 6.17
CA LEU A 74 -1.80 -8.48 5.57
C LEU A 74 -0.94 -9.73 5.87
N TYR A 75 0.40 -9.60 5.83
CA TYR A 75 1.31 -10.71 6.11
C TYR A 75 1.85 -10.72 7.56
N GLY A 76 1.58 -9.67 8.34
CA GLY A 76 1.97 -9.60 9.73
C GLY A 76 3.49 -9.71 9.95
N HIS A 77 3.90 -10.64 10.79
CA HIS A 77 5.30 -10.86 11.17
C HIS A 77 5.82 -12.19 10.59
N PRO A 78 6.26 -12.18 9.33
CA PRO A 78 6.78 -13.37 8.69
C PRO A 78 8.07 -13.83 9.38
N ALA A 79 8.32 -15.15 9.37
CA ALA A 79 9.59 -15.70 9.82
C ALA A 79 10.73 -15.24 8.89
N ALA A 80 11.93 -15.06 9.44
CA ALA A 80 13.07 -14.53 8.69
C ALA A 80 13.44 -15.40 7.46
N ASN A 81 13.24 -16.70 7.54
CA ASN A 81 13.50 -17.65 6.46
C ASN A 81 12.38 -17.72 5.39
N SER A 82 11.25 -17.02 5.62
CA SER A 82 10.16 -16.91 4.65
C SER A 82 10.20 -15.61 3.85
N LEU A 83 11.23 -14.79 4.04
CA LEU A 83 11.43 -13.55 3.29
C LEU A 83 12.21 -13.77 1.99
N PRO A 84 11.88 -13.09 0.90
CA PRO A 84 10.71 -12.22 0.73
C PRO A 84 9.39 -13.01 0.70
N VAL A 85 8.33 -12.45 1.33
CA VAL A 85 7.03 -13.11 1.51
C VAL A 85 6.34 -13.34 0.16
N LYS A 86 5.82 -14.54 -0.03
CA LYS A 86 4.98 -14.91 -1.19
C LYS A 86 3.49 -14.77 -0.85
N GLU A 87 2.64 -14.77 -1.88
CA GLU A 87 1.20 -14.56 -1.76
C GLU A 87 0.39 -15.78 -1.31
N SER A 88 1.04 -16.85 -0.91
CA SER A 88 0.40 -18.17 -0.73
C SER A 88 -0.62 -18.25 0.39
N ASP A 89 -0.41 -17.57 1.51
CA ASP A 89 -1.35 -17.58 2.62
C ASP A 89 -1.08 -16.42 3.59
N PRO A 90 -1.77 -15.28 3.40
CA PRO A 90 -1.60 -14.14 4.28
C PRO A 90 -2.02 -14.45 5.72
N VAL A 91 -1.12 -14.20 6.68
CA VAL A 91 -1.41 -14.26 8.10
C VAL A 91 -1.55 -12.84 8.64
N PRO A 92 -2.78 -12.29 8.68
CA PRO A 92 -3.00 -10.89 9.01
C PRO A 92 -2.65 -10.60 10.46
N ARG A 93 -2.16 -9.36 10.71
CA ARG A 93 -1.90 -8.88 12.07
C ARG A 93 -2.52 -7.51 12.32
N GLY A 94 -3.09 -7.39 13.52
CA GLY A 94 -3.85 -6.21 13.90
C GLY A 94 -5.17 -6.06 13.12
N VAL A 95 -6.03 -5.17 13.58
CA VAL A 95 -7.37 -4.97 12.97
C VAL A 95 -7.26 -4.59 11.49
N ARG A 96 -6.28 -3.77 11.14
CA ARG A 96 -6.03 -3.38 9.74
C ARG A 96 -5.74 -4.58 8.82
N GLY A 97 -4.96 -5.54 9.30
CA GLY A 97 -4.66 -6.77 8.56
C GLY A 97 -5.88 -7.67 8.41
N VAL A 98 -6.66 -7.82 9.49
CA VAL A 98 -7.91 -8.59 9.47
C VAL A 98 -8.89 -8.00 8.47
N VAL A 99 -9.08 -6.67 8.46
CA VAL A 99 -9.94 -5.99 7.48
C VAL A 99 -9.40 -6.15 6.05
N ALA A 100 -8.09 -6.06 5.85
CA ALA A 100 -7.50 -6.27 4.53
C ALA A 100 -7.75 -7.71 4.00
N ARG A 101 -7.63 -8.70 4.87
CA ARG A 101 -7.95 -10.10 4.53
C ARG A 101 -9.44 -10.26 4.23
N ALA A 102 -10.32 -9.69 5.02
CA ALA A 102 -11.77 -9.76 4.80
C ALA A 102 -12.19 -9.13 3.46
N VAL A 103 -11.57 -8.02 3.05
CA VAL A 103 -11.81 -7.42 1.72
C VAL A 103 -11.37 -8.38 0.61
N LEU A 104 -10.23 -9.04 0.77
CA LEU A 104 -9.74 -10.03 -0.20
C LEU A 104 -10.69 -11.23 -0.31
N ASP A 105 -11.15 -11.74 0.83
CA ASP A 105 -12.07 -12.88 0.88
C ASP A 105 -13.41 -12.54 0.22
N VAL A 106 -13.97 -11.34 0.45
CA VAL A 106 -15.19 -10.86 -0.23
C VAL A 106 -15.01 -10.77 -1.75
N LEU A 107 -13.88 -10.26 -2.22
CA LEU A 107 -13.58 -10.20 -3.65
C LEU A 107 -13.49 -11.61 -4.26
N SER A 108 -12.89 -12.56 -3.55
CA SER A 108 -12.79 -13.95 -3.98
C SER A 108 -14.16 -14.61 -4.07
N GLU A 109 -15.01 -14.42 -3.07
CA GLU A 109 -16.40 -14.94 -3.06
C GLU A 109 -17.23 -14.38 -4.22
N TYR A 110 -17.18 -13.05 -4.46
CA TYR A 110 -17.92 -12.45 -5.58
C TYR A 110 -17.40 -12.89 -6.95
N ARG A 111 -16.11 -13.19 -7.04
CA ARG A 111 -15.56 -13.77 -8.25
C ARG A 111 -16.09 -15.18 -8.50
N GLU A 112 -16.07 -16.03 -7.47
CA GLU A 112 -16.52 -17.42 -7.59
C GLU A 112 -18.04 -17.52 -7.82
N ALA A 113 -18.82 -16.72 -7.09
CA ALA A 113 -20.28 -16.78 -7.16
C ALA A 113 -20.87 -16.03 -8.36
N GLU A 114 -20.28 -14.92 -8.79
CA GLU A 114 -20.90 -13.99 -9.73
C GLU A 114 -19.96 -13.49 -10.85
N GLY A 115 -18.73 -13.98 -10.88
CA GLY A 115 -17.77 -13.66 -11.94
C GLY A 115 -17.17 -12.26 -11.86
N LEU A 116 -17.20 -11.58 -10.70
CA LEU A 116 -16.57 -10.27 -10.53
C LEU A 116 -15.05 -10.38 -10.72
N GLU A 117 -14.53 -9.75 -11.76
CA GLU A 117 -13.08 -9.73 -11.98
C GLU A 117 -12.38 -8.75 -11.04
N PHE A 118 -11.28 -9.17 -10.42
CA PHE A 118 -10.49 -8.30 -9.56
C PHE A 118 -8.99 -8.55 -9.64
N ALA A 119 -8.21 -7.54 -9.24
CA ALA A 119 -6.79 -7.68 -8.91
C ALA A 119 -6.54 -7.00 -7.56
N ALA A 120 -6.03 -7.76 -6.58
CA ALA A 120 -5.67 -7.25 -5.27
C ALA A 120 -4.15 -7.05 -5.20
N LEU A 121 -3.69 -5.80 -5.17
CA LEU A 121 -2.27 -5.47 -5.10
C LEU A 121 -1.84 -5.25 -3.64
N SER A 122 -1.02 -6.15 -3.14
CA SER A 122 -0.44 -6.07 -1.79
C SER A 122 0.82 -5.21 -1.83
N LEU A 123 0.70 -3.95 -1.39
CA LEU A 123 1.74 -2.94 -1.52
C LEU A 123 2.73 -2.99 -0.36
N ALA A 124 4.03 -3.04 -0.66
CA ALA A 124 5.11 -2.84 0.28
C ALA A 124 5.12 -1.39 0.84
N SER A 125 6.23 -0.90 1.34
CA SER A 125 6.31 0.47 1.85
C SER A 125 6.45 1.48 0.71
N VAL A 126 5.30 1.95 0.21
CA VAL A 126 5.26 2.95 -0.87
C VAL A 126 5.78 4.29 -0.37
N TYR A 127 6.65 4.92 -1.16
CA TYR A 127 7.18 6.25 -0.90
C TYR A 127 7.26 7.08 -2.20
N GLY A 128 7.31 8.40 -2.06
CA GLY A 128 7.44 9.29 -3.21
C GLY A 128 7.04 10.74 -2.89
N PRO A 129 7.14 11.65 -3.85
CA PRO A 129 6.68 13.02 -3.73
C PRO A 129 5.21 13.11 -3.31
N ARG A 130 4.84 14.17 -2.61
CA ARG A 130 3.47 14.41 -2.09
C ARG A 130 2.99 13.39 -1.05
N GLN A 131 3.87 12.55 -0.53
CA GLN A 131 3.53 11.71 0.62
C GLN A 131 3.22 12.62 1.83
N ALA A 132 2.07 12.40 2.48
CA ALA A 132 1.71 13.17 3.66
C ALA A 132 2.80 13.01 4.76
N PRO A 133 3.11 14.04 5.56
CA PRO A 133 4.18 14.02 6.59
C PRO A 133 4.10 12.81 7.52
N ALA A 134 2.90 12.46 7.93
CA ALA A 134 2.65 11.24 8.71
C ALA A 134 2.59 9.96 7.86
N GLY A 135 2.92 10.05 6.59
CA GLY A 135 2.81 8.98 5.60
C GLY A 135 3.82 7.84 5.75
N GLY A 136 4.84 7.95 6.59
CA GLY A 136 5.83 6.92 6.88
C GLY A 136 7.21 7.48 7.15
N VAL A 137 8.15 6.56 7.34
CA VAL A 137 9.51 6.93 7.73
C VAL A 137 10.23 7.81 6.68
N VAL A 138 10.01 7.58 5.38
CA VAL A 138 10.58 8.43 4.32
C VAL A 138 10.05 9.87 4.44
N ALA A 139 8.73 10.03 4.60
CA ALA A 139 8.13 11.35 4.78
C ALA A 139 8.62 12.03 6.06
N ALA A 140 8.67 11.30 7.18
CA ALA A 140 9.17 11.84 8.45
C ALA A 140 10.63 12.28 8.37
N PHE A 141 11.48 11.52 7.69
CA PHE A 141 12.88 11.88 7.46
C PHE A 141 13.02 13.07 6.50
N ASN A 142 12.19 13.15 5.47
CA ASN A 142 12.17 14.30 4.58
C ASN A 142 11.73 15.59 5.30
N ASP A 143 10.70 15.51 6.13
CA ASP A 143 10.26 16.63 6.98
C ASP A 143 11.40 17.12 7.90
N ALA A 144 12.10 16.20 8.55
CA ALA A 144 13.23 16.52 9.41
C ALA A 144 14.37 17.21 8.63
N LEU A 145 14.65 16.73 7.40
CA LEU A 145 15.67 17.35 6.53
C LEU A 145 15.26 18.77 6.08
N VAL A 146 13.99 18.99 5.78
CA VAL A 146 13.46 20.30 5.36
C VAL A 146 13.44 21.28 6.53
N SER A 147 13.02 20.82 7.72
CA SER A 147 12.97 21.68 8.93
C SER A 147 14.34 21.90 9.58
N GLY A 148 15.34 21.09 9.25
CA GLY A 148 16.64 21.08 9.93
C GLY A 148 16.58 20.44 11.32
N GLU A 149 15.50 19.75 11.66
CA GLU A 149 15.29 19.08 12.93
C GLU A 149 15.89 17.67 12.94
N GLN A 150 16.28 17.21 14.12
CA GLN A 150 16.74 15.84 14.29
C GLN A 150 15.54 14.90 14.32
N PRO A 151 15.45 13.88 13.43
CA PRO A 151 14.31 12.98 13.43
C PRO A 151 14.36 12.00 14.59
N GLU A 152 13.20 11.46 14.93
CA GLU A 152 13.04 10.40 15.93
C GLU A 152 13.09 9.01 15.27
N LEU A 153 13.78 8.08 15.92
CA LEU A 153 13.91 6.70 15.49
C LEU A 153 13.50 5.75 16.62
N HIS A 154 12.42 5.00 16.43
CA HIS A 154 12.02 3.99 17.40
C HIS A 154 12.91 2.74 17.30
N GLY A 155 13.51 2.33 18.42
CA GLY A 155 14.51 1.28 18.48
C GLY A 155 15.86 1.70 17.89
N ASP A 156 16.68 0.71 17.55
CA ASP A 156 18.04 0.90 17.03
C ASP A 156 18.11 1.14 15.51
N GLY A 157 16.97 1.18 14.83
CA GLY A 157 16.87 1.40 13.38
C GLY A 157 17.26 0.20 12.51
N ARG A 158 17.52 -0.97 13.09
CA ARG A 158 17.84 -2.21 12.34
C ARG A 158 16.62 -2.89 11.73
N GLN A 159 15.42 -2.46 12.11
CA GLN A 159 14.20 -2.95 11.47
C GLN A 159 14.23 -2.63 9.97
N THR A 160 13.88 -3.62 9.15
CA THR A 160 13.93 -3.47 7.69
C THR A 160 12.54 -3.34 7.07
N ARG A 161 12.47 -2.63 5.95
CA ARG A 161 11.27 -2.51 5.11
C ARG A 161 11.68 -2.65 3.64
N ASP A 162 10.73 -3.07 2.84
CA ASP A 162 10.79 -3.05 1.39
C ASP A 162 10.17 -1.73 0.89
N PHE A 163 10.99 -0.84 0.38
CA PHE A 163 10.58 0.47 -0.10
C PHE A 163 10.38 0.44 -1.61
N VAL A 164 9.17 0.75 -2.07
CA VAL A 164 8.83 0.80 -3.50
C VAL A 164 8.40 2.22 -3.88
N TYR A 165 8.94 2.72 -4.99
CA TYR A 165 8.64 4.08 -5.44
C TYR A 165 7.23 4.20 -6.01
N VAL A 166 6.58 5.36 -5.80
CA VAL A 166 5.17 5.55 -6.13
C VAL A 166 4.86 5.38 -7.62
N ASP A 167 5.74 5.81 -8.53
CA ASP A 167 5.50 5.67 -9.96
C ASP A 167 5.57 4.20 -10.41
N ASP A 168 6.42 3.38 -9.78
CA ASP A 168 6.46 1.93 -10.01
C ASP A 168 5.13 1.28 -9.58
N VAL A 169 4.55 1.75 -8.46
CA VAL A 169 3.24 1.28 -8.00
C VAL A 169 2.12 1.71 -8.93
N VAL A 170 2.16 2.94 -9.45
CA VAL A 170 1.19 3.43 -10.43
C VAL A 170 1.20 2.57 -11.70
N ASP A 171 2.39 2.22 -12.22
CA ASP A 171 2.49 1.31 -13.35
C ASP A 171 1.91 -0.09 -13.05
N ALA A 172 2.16 -0.62 -11.84
CA ALA A 172 1.56 -1.89 -11.43
C ALA A 172 0.02 -1.82 -11.41
N LEU A 173 -0.55 -0.74 -10.89
CA LEU A 173 -1.99 -0.50 -10.87
C LEU A 173 -2.57 -0.42 -12.29
N VAL A 174 -1.94 0.33 -13.18
CA VAL A 174 -2.37 0.47 -14.58
C VAL A 174 -2.33 -0.89 -15.29
N ARG A 175 -1.27 -1.67 -15.12
CA ARG A 175 -1.19 -3.03 -15.70
C ARG A 175 -2.24 -3.98 -15.13
N ALA A 176 -2.58 -3.84 -13.85
CA ALA A 176 -3.61 -4.65 -13.22
C ALA A 176 -5.02 -4.36 -13.75
N ALA A 177 -5.25 -3.22 -14.40
CA ALA A 177 -6.51 -2.90 -15.05
C ALA A 177 -6.84 -3.87 -16.20
N ASP A 178 -5.82 -4.30 -16.95
CA ASP A 178 -5.99 -5.14 -18.15
C ASP A 178 -5.54 -6.58 -17.92
N ARG A 179 -4.61 -6.80 -16.99
CA ARG A 179 -3.91 -8.07 -16.81
C ARG A 179 -4.26 -8.70 -15.48
N SER A 180 -4.22 -10.02 -15.46
CA SER A 180 -4.47 -10.82 -14.26
C SER A 180 -5.90 -10.66 -13.72
N SER A 181 -6.43 -11.70 -13.18
CA SER A 181 -7.73 -11.67 -12.51
C SER A 181 -7.82 -12.71 -11.40
N GLY A 182 -8.56 -12.36 -10.35
CA GLY A 182 -8.77 -13.22 -9.18
C GLY A 182 -7.50 -13.46 -8.37
N LEU A 183 -6.49 -12.61 -8.45
CA LEU A 183 -5.21 -12.83 -7.79
C LEU A 183 -4.86 -11.73 -6.78
N LEU A 184 -4.28 -12.18 -5.67
CA LEU A 184 -3.45 -11.35 -4.81
C LEU A 184 -2.04 -11.29 -5.42
N ILE A 185 -1.50 -10.07 -5.61
CA ILE A 185 -0.19 -9.84 -6.24
C ILE A 185 0.62 -8.87 -5.38
N ASN A 186 1.80 -9.29 -4.99
CA ASN A 186 2.73 -8.44 -4.24
C ASN A 186 3.43 -7.42 -5.12
N ILE A 187 3.43 -6.16 -4.67
CA ILE A 187 4.11 -5.05 -5.31
C ILE A 187 5.16 -4.49 -4.35
N GLY A 188 6.41 -4.78 -4.65
CA GLY A 188 7.59 -4.39 -3.87
C GLY A 188 8.86 -4.71 -4.63
N THR A 189 10.00 -4.34 -4.07
CA THR A 189 11.32 -4.57 -4.67
C THR A 189 11.91 -5.93 -4.31
N GLY A 190 11.43 -6.54 -3.23
CA GLY A 190 12.01 -7.74 -2.63
C GLY A 190 13.25 -7.45 -1.77
N GLN A 191 13.66 -6.20 -1.68
CA GLN A 191 14.86 -5.79 -0.93
C GLN A 191 14.50 -5.30 0.47
N GLN A 192 15.33 -5.65 1.43
CA GLN A 192 15.21 -5.22 2.80
C GLN A 192 16.17 -4.05 3.05
N THR A 193 15.65 -2.86 3.32
CA THR A 193 16.46 -1.70 3.71
C THR A 193 16.23 -1.39 5.18
N ALA A 194 17.31 -1.30 5.98
CA ALA A 194 17.21 -0.89 7.38
C ALA A 194 16.85 0.60 7.49
N VAL A 195 16.01 0.92 8.48
CA VAL A 195 15.54 2.31 8.66
C VAL A 195 16.72 3.26 8.95
N ARG A 196 17.73 2.79 9.69
CA ARG A 196 18.95 3.58 9.92
C ARG A 196 19.74 3.84 8.64
N ASP A 197 19.83 2.84 7.74
CA ASP A 197 20.53 3.00 6.47
C ASP A 197 19.75 3.92 5.50
N LEU A 198 18.42 3.88 5.57
CA LEU A 198 17.57 4.84 4.87
C LEU A 198 17.88 6.28 5.29
N TRP A 199 18.01 6.56 6.62
CA TRP A 199 18.39 7.87 7.11
C TRP A 199 19.74 8.31 6.58
N LYS A 200 20.75 7.44 6.64
CA LYS A 200 22.10 7.76 6.12
C LYS A 200 22.06 8.14 4.64
N GLN A 201 21.28 7.41 3.83
CA GLN A 201 21.13 7.72 2.41
C GLN A 201 20.41 9.06 2.19
N MET A 202 19.38 9.36 2.99
CA MET A 202 18.63 10.62 2.86
C MET A 202 19.39 11.82 3.38
N SER A 203 20.05 11.73 4.52
CA SER A 203 20.76 12.85 5.15
C SER A 203 22.09 13.18 4.45
N GLY A 204 22.72 12.19 3.80
CA GLY A 204 24.06 12.35 3.23
C GLY A 204 25.11 12.78 4.26
N GLY A 205 24.85 12.56 5.55
CA GLY A 205 25.72 12.98 6.66
C GLY A 205 25.61 14.47 7.02
N VAL A 206 24.65 15.20 6.48
CA VAL A 206 24.46 16.64 6.74
C VAL A 206 23.88 16.91 8.14
N LEU A 207 23.02 16.03 8.62
CA LEU A 207 22.43 16.12 9.96
C LEU A 207 22.92 14.99 10.86
N ASN A 208 22.83 15.22 12.17
CA ASN A 208 23.13 14.23 13.19
C ASN A 208 22.27 12.95 13.03
N ASP A 209 22.76 11.86 13.61
CA ASP A 209 21.99 10.63 13.71
C ASP A 209 20.64 10.88 14.42
N PRO A 210 19.59 10.12 14.08
CA PRO A 210 18.28 10.25 14.73
C PRO A 210 18.35 10.07 16.24
N THR A 211 17.47 10.77 16.97
CA THR A 211 17.26 10.52 18.39
C THR A 211 16.59 9.16 18.58
N GLU A 212 17.27 8.24 19.27
CA GLU A 212 16.71 6.91 19.54
C GLU A 212 15.63 6.99 20.63
N LEU A 213 14.43 6.54 20.29
CA LEU A 213 13.31 6.34 21.20
C LEU A 213 13.15 4.86 21.55
N PRO A 214 12.47 4.50 22.64
CA PRO A 214 12.15 3.12 22.94
C PRO A 214 11.48 2.42 21.74
N ALA A 215 11.86 1.17 21.50
CA ALA A 215 11.25 0.36 20.44
C ALA A 215 9.73 0.25 20.66
N ARG A 216 8.98 0.32 19.58
CA ARG A 216 7.53 0.16 19.64
C ARG A 216 7.18 -1.28 20.02
N ARG A 217 6.18 -1.42 20.88
CA ARG A 217 5.66 -2.76 21.22
C ARG A 217 5.18 -3.46 19.94
N ASN A 218 5.63 -4.67 19.72
CA ASN A 218 5.32 -5.47 18.53
C ASN A 218 5.81 -4.84 17.20
N GLU A 219 6.94 -4.12 17.20
CA GLU A 219 7.57 -3.62 15.97
C GLU A 219 7.86 -4.76 14.99
N LEU A 220 7.48 -4.56 13.74
CA LEU A 220 7.84 -5.47 12.64
C LEU A 220 9.34 -5.38 12.36
N GLN A 221 10.08 -6.46 12.63
CA GLN A 221 11.55 -6.44 12.56
C GLN A 221 12.06 -6.51 11.13
N ARG A 222 11.51 -7.40 10.31
CA ARG A 222 11.97 -7.60 8.93
C ARG A 222 10.79 -7.77 8.00
N PHE A 223 10.87 -7.13 6.82
CA PHE A 223 9.82 -7.27 5.83
C PHE A 223 10.31 -6.98 4.42
N ALA A 224 10.01 -7.89 3.51
CA ALA A 224 10.06 -7.71 2.07
C ALA A 224 9.06 -8.66 1.40
N VAL A 225 8.55 -8.30 0.23
CA VAL A 225 7.60 -9.13 -0.52
C VAL A 225 8.23 -9.64 -1.81
N SER A 226 7.89 -10.86 -2.21
CA SER A 226 8.31 -11.43 -3.49
C SER A 226 7.45 -10.86 -4.61
N SER A 227 8.05 -10.21 -5.60
CA SER A 227 7.38 -9.69 -6.80
C SER A 227 7.34 -10.68 -7.98
N VAL A 228 7.62 -11.96 -7.73
CA VAL A 228 7.63 -12.98 -8.80
C VAL A 228 6.28 -13.08 -9.50
N ARG A 229 5.17 -13.07 -8.73
CA ARG A 229 3.83 -13.12 -9.28
C ARG A 229 3.50 -11.86 -10.12
N ALA A 230 3.95 -10.68 -9.70
CA ALA A 230 3.80 -9.44 -10.47
C ALA A 230 4.52 -9.52 -11.82
N ARG A 231 5.73 -10.07 -11.83
CA ARG A 231 6.49 -10.27 -13.06
C ARG A 231 5.79 -11.23 -14.03
N ILE A 232 5.26 -12.33 -13.52
CA ILE A 232 4.59 -13.35 -14.35
C ILE A 232 3.25 -12.84 -14.90
N HIS A 233 2.41 -12.26 -14.05
CA HIS A 233 1.02 -11.96 -14.39
C HIS A 233 0.80 -10.53 -14.90
N LEU A 234 1.61 -9.57 -14.43
CA LEU A 234 1.52 -8.17 -14.88
C LEU A 234 2.63 -7.78 -15.86
N GLY A 235 3.69 -8.59 -15.99
CA GLY A 235 4.92 -8.18 -16.68
C GLY A 235 5.59 -7.01 -15.98
N TRP A 236 5.47 -6.93 -14.65
CA TRP A 236 5.92 -5.82 -13.84
C TRP A 236 7.13 -6.18 -12.98
N SER A 237 8.07 -5.24 -12.89
CA SER A 237 9.15 -5.22 -11.89
C SER A 237 9.37 -3.78 -11.47
N SER A 238 9.83 -3.52 -10.25
CA SER A 238 10.29 -2.20 -9.87
C SER A 238 11.49 -1.79 -10.73
N TRP A 239 11.53 -0.53 -11.15
CA TRP A 239 12.64 0.01 -11.97
C TRP A 239 13.33 1.20 -11.32
N THR A 240 12.75 1.79 -10.27
CA THR A 240 13.33 2.94 -9.57
C THR A 240 14.23 2.45 -8.44
N ASP A 241 15.53 2.75 -8.54
CA ASP A 241 16.45 2.50 -7.45
C ASP A 241 16.12 3.38 -6.23
N LEU A 242 16.38 2.87 -5.02
CA LEU A 242 16.04 3.58 -3.78
C LEU A 242 16.70 4.97 -3.74
N ALA A 243 17.98 5.05 -4.11
CA ALA A 243 18.73 6.32 -4.09
C ALA A 243 18.10 7.37 -5.03
N ASP A 244 17.71 6.97 -6.24
CA ASP A 244 17.06 7.85 -7.22
C ASP A 244 15.68 8.31 -6.74
N GLY A 245 14.89 7.38 -6.21
CA GLY A 245 13.58 7.70 -5.64
C GLY A 245 13.66 8.67 -4.46
N LEU A 246 14.64 8.49 -3.56
CA LEU A 246 14.88 9.39 -2.44
C LEU A 246 15.36 10.77 -2.90
N ALA A 247 16.19 10.86 -3.94
CA ALA A 247 16.58 12.14 -4.54
C ALA A 247 15.36 12.91 -5.07
N ARG A 248 14.42 12.22 -5.74
CA ARG A 248 13.17 12.84 -6.23
C ARG A 248 12.25 13.31 -5.09
N VAL A 249 12.20 12.60 -3.96
CA VAL A 249 11.45 13.06 -2.77
C VAL A 249 12.02 14.37 -2.25
N ARG A 250 13.34 14.48 -2.13
CA ARG A 250 14.03 15.70 -1.65
C ARG A 250 13.86 16.90 -2.58
N SER A 251 13.84 16.67 -3.89
CA SER A 251 13.71 17.77 -4.88
C SER A 251 12.28 18.29 -5.02
N ALA A 252 11.28 17.59 -4.48
CA ALA A 252 9.87 17.94 -4.58
C ALA A 252 9.31 18.64 -3.31
N GLY A 253 10.09 18.77 -2.27
CA GLY A 253 9.80 19.52 -1.04
C GLY A 253 10.51 20.85 -1.07
#